data_9ac6c8769d51e257128f395953f902c2
#
_entry.id   9ac6c8769d51e257128f395953f902c2
#
_cell.length_a   1.000
_cell.length_b   1.000
_cell.length_c   1.000
_cell.angle_alpha   90.00
_cell.angle_beta   90.00
_cell.angle_gamma   90.00
#
_symmetry.space_group_name_H-M   'P 1'
#
loop_
_entity.id
_entity.type
_entity.pdbx_description
1 polymer ?
#
loop_
_entity_poly.entity_id
_entity_poly.type
_entity_poly.pdbx_seq_one_letter_code
_entity_poly.pdbx_strand_id
1 'polypeptide(L)' 'MSGILVVRNRQSQAIVVVIEPWGEERRLGQGQAVRVRYSSASIGELSIEASPGYISIYPWTQPPCLLEFLDEDSSATEPT' A
#
# COMPACT_ATOMS: atom_id res chain seq x y z
N MET A 1 5.01 8.98 -14.57
CA MET A 1 5.75 7.89 -13.95
C MET A 1 4.87 7.17 -12.95
N SER A 2 4.88 5.85 -13.01
CA SER A 2 4.08 5.07 -12.08
C SER A 2 4.79 3.77 -11.77
N GLY A 3 4.38 3.15 -10.69
CA GLY A 3 4.92 1.85 -10.30
C GLY A 3 4.01 1.19 -9.29
N ILE A 4 4.37 -0.01 -8.90
CA ILE A 4 3.60 -0.82 -7.97
C ILE A 4 4.48 -1.17 -6.78
N LEU A 5 3.94 -0.95 -5.58
CA LEU A 5 4.55 -1.37 -4.34
C LEU A 5 3.72 -2.52 -3.79
N VAL A 6 4.37 -3.61 -3.42
CA VAL A 6 3.68 -4.76 -2.85
C VAL A 6 4.01 -4.80 -1.36
N VAL A 7 2.98 -4.87 -0.53
CA VAL A 7 3.14 -5.00 0.91
C VAL A 7 2.57 -6.36 1.31
N ARG A 8 3.40 -7.20 1.92
CA ARG A 8 2.99 -8.54 2.32
C ARG A 8 3.13 -8.69 3.83
N ASN A 9 2.11 -9.25 4.45
CA ASN A 9 2.15 -9.50 5.88
C ASN A 9 2.71 -10.90 6.13
N ARG A 10 3.89 -10.98 6.71
CA ARG A 10 4.50 -12.26 7.06
C ARG A 10 4.38 -12.57 8.54
N GLN A 11 3.65 -11.74 9.27
CA GLN A 11 3.46 -11.96 10.70
C GLN A 11 2.24 -12.83 10.93
N SER A 12 2.18 -13.46 12.10
CA SER A 12 1.04 -14.31 12.44
C SER A 12 -0.21 -13.49 12.73
N GLN A 13 -0.07 -12.22 13.06
CA GLN A 13 -1.21 -11.38 13.36
C GLN A 13 -1.52 -10.49 12.18
N ALA A 14 -2.77 -10.07 12.05
CA ALA A 14 -3.17 -9.17 11.00
C ALA A 14 -2.52 -7.80 11.18
N ILE A 15 -2.26 -7.12 10.08
CA ILE A 15 -1.79 -5.75 10.11
C ILE A 15 -2.70 -4.91 9.23
N VAL A 16 -2.64 -3.60 9.41
CA VAL A 16 -3.39 -2.66 8.59
C VAL A 16 -2.38 -1.86 7.78
N VAL A 17 -2.63 -1.71 6.49
CA VAL A 17 -1.82 -0.85 5.63
C VAL A 17 -2.63 0.40 5.34
N VAL A 18 -2.05 1.56 5.63
CA VAL A 18 -2.72 2.85 5.48
C VAL A 18 -1.97 3.67 4.44
N ILE A 19 -2.67 4.26 3.48
CA ILE A 19 -2.04 5.18 2.55
C ILE A 19 -2.45 6.60 2.93
N GLU A 20 -1.44 7.45 3.12
CA GLU A 20 -1.63 8.80 3.58
C GLU A 20 -1.41 9.78 2.44
N PRO A 21 -2.00 10.95 2.48
CA PRO A 21 -2.80 11.52 3.57
C PRO A 21 -4.28 11.16 3.50
N TRP A 22 -4.67 10.29 2.58
CA TRP A 22 -6.08 9.99 2.37
C TRP A 22 -6.68 9.13 3.48
N GLY A 23 -5.85 8.37 4.17
CA GLY A 23 -6.32 7.54 5.26
C GLY A 23 -7.03 6.26 4.83
N GLU A 24 -6.87 5.86 3.57
CA GLU A 24 -7.46 4.60 3.13
C GLU A 24 -6.70 3.43 3.72
N GLU A 25 -7.39 2.38 4.07
CA GLU A 25 -6.81 1.26 4.79
C GLU A 25 -7.15 -0.06 4.14
N ARG A 26 -6.24 -1.02 4.29
CA ARG A 26 -6.49 -2.43 3.94
C ARG A 26 -5.94 -3.30 5.04
N ARG A 27 -6.75 -4.26 5.48
CA ARG A 27 -6.33 -5.20 6.51
C ARG A 27 -5.76 -6.43 5.84
N LEU A 28 -4.59 -6.85 6.29
CA LEU A 28 -3.90 -8.02 5.75
C LEU A 28 -3.78 -9.07 6.84
N GLY A 29 -4.34 -10.24 6.63
CA GLY A 29 -4.08 -11.38 7.47
C GLY A 29 -2.71 -11.99 7.15
N GLN A 30 -2.36 -13.03 7.87
CA GLN A 30 -1.07 -13.68 7.67
C GLN A 30 -0.92 -14.17 6.24
N GLY A 31 0.17 -13.83 5.61
CA GLY A 31 0.48 -14.27 4.25
C GLY A 31 -0.16 -13.45 3.16
N GLN A 32 -1.07 -12.56 3.50
CA GLN A 32 -1.76 -11.77 2.50
C GLN A 32 -0.91 -10.58 2.06
N ALA A 33 -1.17 -10.09 0.87
CA ALA A 33 -0.45 -8.95 0.32
C ALA A 33 -1.43 -7.99 -0.34
N VAL A 34 -1.05 -6.74 -0.42
CA VAL A 34 -1.80 -5.73 -1.14
C VAL A 34 -0.85 -5.02 -2.10
N ARG A 35 -1.38 -4.58 -3.22
CA ARG A 35 -0.62 -3.84 -4.21
C ARG A 35 -1.07 -2.39 -4.15
N VAL A 36 -0.10 -1.49 -4.12
CA VAL A 36 -0.36 -0.06 -4.08
C VAL A 36 0.31 0.54 -5.31
N ARG A 37 -0.48 1.18 -6.16
CA ARG A 37 0.07 1.87 -7.32
C ARG A 37 0.40 3.30 -6.93
N TYR A 38 1.60 3.74 -7.29
CA TYR A 38 1.96 5.15 -7.13
C TYR A 38 2.12 5.77 -8.50
N SER A 39 1.72 7.02 -8.64
CA SER A 39 1.84 7.72 -9.90
C SER A 39 2.13 9.19 -9.65
N SER A 40 3.01 9.75 -10.47
CA SER A 40 3.42 11.14 -10.34
C SER A 40 4.06 11.60 -11.65
N ALA A 41 4.21 12.91 -11.81
CA ALA A 41 4.87 13.46 -12.97
C ALA A 41 6.38 13.19 -12.94
N SER A 42 6.97 12.99 -11.79
CA SER A 42 8.40 12.69 -11.71
C SER A 42 8.68 11.86 -10.48
N ILE A 43 9.93 11.44 -10.35
CA ILE A 43 10.32 10.55 -9.26
C ILE A 43 10.51 11.33 -7.97
N GLY A 44 10.27 10.69 -6.86
CA GLY A 44 10.48 11.24 -5.53
C GLY A 44 10.70 10.12 -4.53
N GLU A 45 10.48 10.40 -3.26
CA GLU A 45 10.67 9.41 -2.20
C GLU A 45 9.34 9.05 -1.57
N LEU A 46 9.10 7.76 -1.45
CA LEU A 46 8.03 7.25 -0.62
C LEU A 46 8.58 7.03 0.78
N SER A 47 7.81 7.37 1.78
CA SER A 47 8.18 7.10 3.15
C SER A 47 7.27 6.03 3.70
N ILE A 48 7.84 5.02 4.33
CA ILE A 48 7.08 3.92 4.91
C ILE A 48 7.43 3.87 6.39
N GLU A 49 6.40 3.93 7.23
CA GLU A 49 6.58 3.86 8.67
C GLU A 49 5.88 2.63 9.20
N ALA A 50 6.61 1.80 9.91
CA ALA A 50 6.07 0.57 10.47
C ALA A 50 5.88 0.75 11.97
N SER A 51 4.72 0.34 12.45
CA SER A 51 4.38 0.34 13.87
C SER A 51 3.78 -1.00 14.20
N PRO A 52 3.70 -1.37 15.48
CA PRO A 52 3.03 -2.62 15.81
C PRO A 52 1.59 -2.57 15.28
N GLY A 53 1.28 -3.52 14.42
CA GLY A 53 -0.08 -3.67 13.91
C GLY A 53 -0.41 -2.87 12.67
N TYR A 54 0.46 -1.94 12.23
CA TYR A 54 0.13 -1.23 11.00
C TYR A 54 1.35 -0.66 10.30
N ILE A 55 1.18 -0.36 9.01
CA ILE A 55 2.19 0.25 8.16
C ILE A 55 1.54 1.43 7.46
N SER A 56 2.18 2.60 7.54
CA SER A 56 1.71 3.80 6.87
C SER A 56 2.61 4.13 5.71
N ILE A 57 2.04 4.47 4.57
CA ILE A 57 2.79 4.81 3.36
C ILE A 57 2.47 6.26 3.01
N TYR A 58 3.52 7.09 2.89
CA TYR A 58 3.39 8.49 2.61
C TYR A 58 4.01 8.81 1.27
N PRO A 59 3.29 9.46 0.36
CA PRO A 59 3.87 9.85 -0.92
C PRO A 59 4.65 11.14 -0.79
N TRP A 60 5.45 11.43 -1.80
CA TRP A 60 6.07 12.74 -1.87
C TRP A 60 5.04 13.75 -2.36
N THR A 61 5.30 15.05 -2.12
CA THR A 61 4.30 16.06 -2.36
C THR A 61 4.64 17.02 -3.50
N GLN A 62 5.88 17.03 -3.98
CA GLN A 62 6.28 17.97 -5.03
C GLN A 62 7.17 17.29 -6.03
N PRO A 63 6.66 16.97 -7.21
CA PRO A 63 5.25 17.12 -7.59
C PRO A 63 4.39 16.10 -6.88
N PRO A 64 3.09 16.29 -6.84
CA PRO A 64 2.24 15.38 -6.10
C PRO A 64 2.34 13.95 -6.61
N CYS A 65 2.30 13.02 -5.70
CA CYS A 65 2.26 11.60 -6.01
C CYS A 65 0.96 11.05 -5.48
N LEU A 66 0.25 10.31 -6.30
CA LEU A 66 -0.99 9.68 -5.89
C LEU A 66 -0.72 8.23 -5.54
N LEU A 67 -1.36 7.76 -4.49
CA LEU A 67 -1.30 6.36 -4.08
C LEU A 67 -2.70 5.77 -4.19
N GLU A 68 -2.77 4.52 -4.61
CA GLU A 68 -4.05 3.89 -4.82
C GLU A 68 -3.91 2.39 -4.57
N PHE A 69 -4.81 1.84 -3.76
CA PHE A 69 -4.87 0.39 -3.62
C PHE A 69 -5.46 -0.21 -4.89
N LEU A 70 -4.89 -1.32 -5.31
CA LEU A 70 -5.40 -2.05 -6.47
C LEU A 70 -6.27 -3.19 -5.94
N ASP A 71 -7.50 -3.22 -6.38
CA ASP A 71 -8.46 -4.16 -5.85
C ASP A 71 -8.58 -5.43 -6.65
N GLU A 72 -7.92 -5.51 -7.75
CA GLU A 72 -8.06 -6.68 -8.60
C GLU A 72 -7.57 -7.92 -7.91
N ASP A 73 -6.72 -7.76 -6.95
CA ASP A 73 -6.23 -8.92 -6.25
C ASP A 73 -7.28 -9.50 -5.39
N SER A 74 -8.29 -8.76 -5.09
CA SER A 74 -9.36 -9.35 -4.36
C SER A 74 -10.07 -10.29 -5.26
N SER A 75 -9.96 -10.03 -6.44
CA SER A 75 -10.55 -10.90 -7.32
C SER A 75 -9.70 -12.05 -7.55
N ALA A 76 -9.03 -11.65 -7.61
CA ALA A 76 -8.28 -12.65 -7.98
C ALA A 76 -8.59 -13.88 -7.32
N THR A 77 -9.06 -13.14 -7.12
CA THR A 77 -8.95 -13.86 -6.84
C THR A 77 -9.24 -14.87 -6.70
N GLU A 78 -9.47 -14.74 -6.51
CA GLU A 78 -9.51 -15.55 -6.46
C GLU A 78 -9.77 -16.42 -6.56
N PRO A 79 -9.97 -16.63 -6.69
CA PRO A 79 -10.15 -17.34 -6.82
C PRO A 79 -10.05 -18.09 -6.85
N THR A 80 -10.12 -17.95 -6.67
CA THR A 80 -9.86 -18.58 -6.81
C THR A 80 -9.75 -19.10 -6.84
#